data_e24c4cda130667b5cdb9c916d6dd2f4f
#
_entry.id   e24c4cda130667b5cdb9c916d6dd2f4f
#
_cell.length_a   1.000
_cell.length_b   1.000
_cell.length_c   1.000
_cell.angle_alpha   90.00
_cell.angle_beta   90.00
_cell.angle_gamma   90.00
#
_symmetry.space_group_name_H-M   'P 1'
#
loop_
_entity.id
_entity.type
_entity.pdbx_description
1 polymer ?
#
loop_
_entity_poly.entity_id
_entity_poly.type
_entity_poly.pdbx_seq_one_letter_code
_entity_poly.pdbx_strand_id
1 'polypeptide(L)'
;MAAVANATGLSPQSAGLQFPASSRNQLAEILKPRTAGGILTEKGTVEVVSSLYRDGSPVADDLRWGVYVTYQGSTDYVTQCFHEYGIQTDSSGHYAALYRDQHLIGLELGVRVASVALRNEPTGSPTAFLGDVAAIAKRNIKVNERLDGEGGYTVFGRLIPSQESLAQQALPIGLANGAIANRAIEQGELVRYGDVQLPAGRVTVKLREQLESEFQRTVIRTLPSVANRVRTHHCAVDLLAVELH
;
A
#
# COMPACT_ATOMS: atom_id res chain seq x y z
N MET A 1 -4.29 -1.44 1.24
CA MET A 1 -2.82 -1.22 1.19
C MET A 1 -2.39 0.18 1.64
N ALA A 2 -3.10 1.29 1.33
CA ALA A 2 -2.75 2.62 1.88
C ALA A 2 -2.71 2.63 3.42
N ALA A 3 -3.70 2.02 4.09
CA ALA A 3 -3.70 1.91 5.54
C ALA A 3 -2.49 1.11 6.08
N VAL A 4 -2.08 0.05 5.38
CA VAL A 4 -0.89 -0.72 5.72
C VAL A 4 0.37 0.14 5.59
N ALA A 5 0.57 0.80 4.45
CA ALA A 5 1.69 1.71 4.24
C ALA A 5 1.77 2.77 5.36
N ASN A 6 0.65 3.44 5.63
CA ASN A 6 0.57 4.52 6.60
C ASN A 6 0.73 4.05 8.07
N ALA A 7 0.45 2.78 8.38
CA ALA A 7 0.61 2.21 9.72
C ALA A 7 1.97 1.55 9.95
N THR A 8 2.63 1.04 8.90
CA THR A 8 3.88 0.26 9.02
C THR A 8 5.14 1.04 8.65
N GLY A 9 4.99 2.22 8.03
CA GLY A 9 6.13 2.97 7.51
C GLY A 9 6.63 2.49 6.14
N LEU A 10 5.94 1.53 5.51
CA LEU A 10 6.23 1.09 4.15
C LEU A 10 5.67 2.08 3.11
N SER A 11 6.32 2.18 1.97
CA SER A 11 5.92 3.08 0.89
C SER A 11 5.25 2.32 -0.27
N PRO A 12 4.24 2.88 -0.94
CA PRO A 12 3.78 2.35 -2.20
C PRO A 12 4.83 2.56 -3.29
N GLN A 13 4.86 1.67 -4.27
CA GLN A 13 5.68 1.87 -5.47
C GLN A 13 5.10 3.02 -6.31
N SER A 14 5.95 3.81 -6.97
CA SER A 14 5.51 4.97 -7.79
C SER A 14 4.60 4.57 -8.96
N ALA A 15 4.80 3.38 -9.51
CA ALA A 15 3.94 2.83 -10.57
C ALA A 15 2.60 2.26 -10.06
N GLY A 16 2.37 2.27 -8.74
CA GLY A 16 1.26 1.59 -8.08
C GLY A 16 1.54 0.11 -7.85
N LEU A 17 0.53 -0.61 -7.36
CA LEU A 17 0.60 -2.06 -7.14
C LEU A 17 0.69 -2.80 -8.48
N GLN A 18 1.55 -3.81 -8.56
CA GLN A 18 1.81 -4.56 -9.79
C GLN A 18 0.98 -5.85 -9.89
N PHE A 19 0.48 -6.34 -8.76
CA PHE A 19 -0.29 -7.59 -8.67
C PHE A 19 0.40 -8.76 -9.37
N PRO A 20 1.67 -9.11 -9.04
CA PRO A 20 2.32 -10.25 -9.62
C PRO A 20 1.59 -11.53 -9.25
N ALA A 21 1.43 -12.44 -10.22
CA ALA A 21 0.96 -13.78 -9.92
C ALA A 21 2.04 -14.51 -9.11
N SER A 22 1.70 -15.01 -7.93
CA SER A 22 2.66 -15.70 -7.06
C SER A 22 1.99 -16.79 -6.24
N SER A 23 2.66 -17.93 -6.14
CA SER A 23 2.35 -18.90 -5.10
C SER A 23 3.03 -18.51 -3.78
N ARG A 24 2.56 -19.09 -2.68
CA ARG A 24 3.20 -18.92 -1.36
C ARG A 24 4.68 -19.31 -1.37
N ASN A 25 5.07 -20.26 -2.22
CA ASN A 25 6.43 -20.75 -2.32
C ASN A 25 7.35 -19.87 -3.17
N GLN A 26 6.82 -18.87 -3.88
CA GLN A 26 7.57 -17.97 -4.76
C GLN A 26 7.73 -16.56 -4.21
N LEU A 27 7.13 -16.26 -3.05
CA LEU A 27 7.11 -14.92 -2.48
C LEU A 27 8.50 -14.31 -2.34
N ALA A 28 9.45 -15.04 -1.73
CA ALA A 28 10.81 -14.57 -1.52
C ALA A 28 11.58 -14.35 -2.84
N GLU A 29 11.27 -15.12 -3.87
CA GLU A 29 11.89 -15.01 -5.19
C GLU A 29 11.36 -13.82 -5.97
N ILE A 30 10.04 -13.58 -5.94
CA ILE A 30 9.37 -12.54 -6.73
C ILE A 30 9.46 -11.19 -6.03
N LEU A 31 9.21 -11.15 -4.72
CA LEU A 31 9.07 -9.90 -3.95
C LEU A 31 10.39 -9.49 -3.29
N LYS A 32 11.43 -9.37 -4.10
CA LYS A 32 12.73 -8.79 -3.75
C LYS A 32 13.05 -7.64 -4.71
N PRO A 33 14.03 -6.78 -4.42
CA PRO A 33 14.39 -5.66 -5.29
C PRO A 33 14.81 -6.13 -6.70
N ARG A 34 14.53 -5.31 -7.71
CA ARG A 34 14.94 -5.58 -9.11
C ARG A 34 16.44 -5.80 -9.25
N THR A 35 17.24 -5.11 -8.44
CA THR A 35 18.70 -5.31 -8.39
C THR A 35 19.11 -6.69 -7.92
N ALA A 36 18.22 -7.43 -7.26
CA ALA A 36 18.39 -8.80 -6.82
C ALA A 36 17.57 -9.82 -7.68
N GLY A 37 17.03 -9.38 -8.80
CA GLY A 37 16.26 -10.20 -9.73
C GLY A 37 14.77 -10.30 -9.44
N GLY A 38 14.23 -9.54 -8.51
CA GLY A 38 12.79 -9.47 -8.19
C GLY A 38 12.06 -8.35 -8.94
N ILE A 39 10.89 -7.96 -8.42
CA ILE A 39 10.03 -6.96 -9.08
C ILE A 39 9.97 -5.62 -8.34
N LEU A 40 10.33 -5.57 -7.04
CA LEU A 40 10.21 -4.37 -6.24
C LEU A 40 11.22 -3.30 -6.69
N THR A 41 10.81 -2.05 -6.71
CA THR A 41 11.71 -0.92 -7.03
C THR A 41 12.77 -0.73 -5.96
N GLU A 42 12.38 -0.93 -4.70
CA GLU A 42 13.23 -0.79 -3.52
C GLU A 42 12.70 -1.65 -2.36
N LYS A 43 13.44 -1.70 -1.27
CA LYS A 43 12.98 -2.28 0.00
C LYS A 43 11.97 -1.34 0.69
N GLY A 44 11.20 -1.88 1.62
CA GLY A 44 10.26 -1.09 2.40
C GLY A 44 9.01 -0.68 1.62
N THR A 45 8.55 -1.52 0.68
CA THR A 45 7.36 -1.27 -0.12
C THR A 45 6.17 -2.15 0.29
N VAL A 46 4.97 -1.72 -0.08
CA VAL A 46 3.76 -2.55 -0.04
C VAL A 46 3.45 -3.08 -1.43
N GLU A 47 3.04 -4.35 -1.51
CA GLU A 47 2.63 -4.98 -2.76
C GLU A 47 1.52 -5.99 -2.50
N VAL A 48 0.72 -6.29 -3.53
CA VAL A 48 -0.36 -7.28 -3.51
C VAL A 48 -0.05 -8.33 -4.57
N VAL A 49 -0.13 -9.61 -4.22
CA VAL A 49 0.04 -10.70 -5.18
C VAL A 49 -1.31 -11.17 -5.71
N SER A 50 -1.33 -11.60 -6.97
CA SER A 50 -2.51 -12.13 -7.62
C SER A 50 -2.57 -13.65 -7.46
N SER A 51 -3.76 -14.17 -7.19
CA SER A 51 -4.07 -15.60 -7.23
C SER A 51 -4.37 -16.13 -8.65
N LEU A 52 -4.36 -15.22 -9.63
CA LEU A 52 -4.58 -15.56 -11.03
C LEU A 52 -3.42 -15.05 -11.88
N TYR A 53 -3.06 -15.83 -12.90
CA TYR A 53 -2.21 -15.37 -13.98
C TYR A 53 -2.97 -14.37 -14.88
N ARG A 54 -2.25 -13.69 -15.77
CA ARG A 54 -2.85 -12.69 -16.68
C ARG A 54 -3.84 -13.26 -17.68
N ASP A 55 -3.75 -14.55 -17.99
CA ASP A 55 -4.69 -15.29 -18.82
C ASP A 55 -5.94 -15.77 -18.08
N GLY A 56 -6.05 -15.45 -16.78
CA GLY A 56 -7.16 -15.84 -15.91
C GLY A 56 -7.02 -17.24 -15.30
N SER A 57 -5.97 -17.99 -15.62
CA SER A 57 -5.74 -19.31 -15.00
C SER A 57 -5.33 -19.15 -13.53
N PRO A 58 -5.74 -20.08 -12.63
CA PRO A 58 -5.42 -20.01 -11.21
C PRO A 58 -3.93 -20.31 -10.96
N VAL A 59 -3.36 -19.60 -10.00
CA VAL A 59 -2.04 -19.90 -9.46
C VAL A 59 -2.17 -21.09 -8.49
N ALA A 60 -1.34 -22.11 -8.68
CA ALA A 60 -1.27 -23.22 -7.74
C ALA A 60 -0.67 -22.72 -6.40
N ASP A 61 -1.18 -23.21 -5.26
CA ASP A 61 -0.78 -22.78 -3.93
C ASP A 61 -0.82 -21.26 -3.73
N ASP A 62 -1.88 -20.63 -4.22
CA ASP A 62 -2.07 -19.19 -4.11
C ASP A 62 -2.22 -18.72 -2.64
N LEU A 63 -2.23 -17.40 -2.44
CA LEU A 63 -2.28 -16.77 -1.12
C LEU A 63 -3.68 -16.31 -0.71
N ARG A 64 -4.74 -16.78 -1.36
CA ARG A 64 -6.10 -16.36 -1.02
C ARG A 64 -6.36 -16.45 0.47
N TRP A 65 -6.92 -15.36 1.05
CA TRP A 65 -7.23 -15.19 2.46
C TRP A 65 -6.04 -15.09 3.40
N GLY A 66 -4.82 -15.00 2.87
CA GLY A 66 -3.60 -14.94 3.66
C GLY A 66 -2.94 -13.57 3.71
N VAL A 67 -1.97 -13.47 4.60
CA VAL A 67 -1.08 -12.31 4.78
C VAL A 67 0.35 -12.79 4.65
N TYR A 68 1.18 -12.03 3.98
CA TYR A 68 2.60 -12.36 3.86
C TYR A 68 3.50 -11.18 4.26
N VAL A 69 4.72 -11.50 4.56
CA VAL A 69 5.83 -10.56 4.69
C VAL A 69 7.06 -11.18 4.02
N THR A 70 7.76 -10.38 3.23
CA THR A 70 9.07 -10.72 2.70
C THR A 70 10.14 -9.83 3.32
N TYR A 71 11.33 -10.37 3.55
CA TYR A 71 12.41 -9.68 4.23
C TYR A 71 13.77 -10.20 3.83
N GLN A 72 14.80 -9.41 4.06
CA GLN A 72 16.19 -9.78 3.79
C GLN A 72 16.94 -10.01 5.08
N GLY A 73 17.79 -11.02 5.13
CA GLY A 73 18.75 -11.20 6.20
C GLY A 73 19.80 -10.08 6.20
N SER A 74 20.01 -9.45 7.34
CA SER A 74 20.95 -8.34 7.48
C SER A 74 22.40 -8.80 7.65
N THR A 75 22.63 -10.06 8.01
CA THR A 75 23.94 -10.67 8.22
C THR A 75 23.95 -12.12 7.75
N ASP A 76 25.13 -12.67 7.47
CA ASP A 76 25.30 -14.07 7.09
C ASP A 76 24.75 -15.02 8.18
N TYR A 77 24.91 -14.67 9.44
CA TYR A 77 24.35 -15.45 10.55
C TYR A 77 22.82 -15.54 10.48
N VAL A 78 22.14 -14.42 10.23
CA VAL A 78 20.67 -14.40 10.09
C VAL A 78 20.24 -15.22 8.88
N THR A 79 20.96 -15.10 7.77
CA THR A 79 20.72 -15.89 6.55
C THR A 79 20.87 -17.40 6.81
N GLN A 80 21.89 -17.79 7.56
CA GLN A 80 22.08 -19.18 7.97
C GLN A 80 20.92 -19.67 8.85
N CYS A 81 20.43 -18.84 9.78
CA CYS A 81 19.28 -19.16 10.61
C CYS A 81 18.01 -19.42 9.78
N PHE A 82 17.81 -18.75 8.65
CA PHE A 82 16.67 -19.04 7.77
C PHE A 82 16.67 -20.50 7.33
N HIS A 83 17.83 -21.00 6.94
CA HIS A 83 17.98 -22.38 6.54
C HIS A 83 17.78 -23.35 7.72
N GLU A 84 18.37 -23.06 8.87
CA GLU A 84 18.29 -23.91 10.07
C GLU A 84 16.87 -24.03 10.61
N TYR A 85 16.08 -22.94 10.53
CA TYR A 85 14.68 -22.93 10.94
C TYR A 85 13.70 -23.37 9.84
N GLY A 86 14.18 -23.75 8.66
CA GLY A 86 13.34 -24.18 7.55
C GLY A 86 12.43 -23.07 7.01
N ILE A 87 12.87 -21.81 7.09
CA ILE A 87 12.14 -20.68 6.55
C ILE A 87 12.26 -20.69 5.03
N GLN A 88 11.18 -20.43 4.33
CA GLN A 88 11.16 -20.34 2.88
C GLN A 88 12.01 -19.16 2.40
N THR A 89 13.03 -19.46 1.60
CA THR A 89 13.95 -18.46 1.03
C THR A 89 13.88 -18.43 -0.50
N ASP A 90 14.47 -17.38 -1.07
CA ASP A 90 14.78 -17.33 -2.49
C ASP A 90 15.98 -18.25 -2.83
N SER A 91 16.31 -18.34 -4.12
CA SER A 91 17.42 -19.16 -4.62
C SER A 91 18.79 -18.76 -4.06
N SER A 92 18.96 -17.54 -3.60
CA SER A 92 20.20 -17.04 -2.97
C SER A 92 20.30 -17.36 -1.48
N GLY A 93 19.18 -17.68 -0.82
CA GLY A 93 19.08 -17.84 0.62
C GLY A 93 19.06 -16.54 1.43
N HIS A 94 19.22 -15.38 0.79
CA HIS A 94 19.28 -14.08 1.48
C HIS A 94 17.93 -13.43 1.73
N TYR A 95 16.95 -13.75 0.90
CA TYR A 95 15.58 -13.24 1.02
C TYR A 95 14.67 -14.33 1.52
N ALA A 96 13.80 -14.01 2.45
CA ALA A 96 12.90 -14.95 3.08
C ALA A 96 11.46 -14.45 3.04
N ALA A 97 10.51 -15.36 3.18
CA ALA A 97 9.09 -15.02 3.26
C ALA A 97 8.43 -15.78 4.42
N LEU A 98 7.53 -15.09 5.11
CA LEU A 98 6.58 -15.69 6.02
C LEU A 98 5.17 -15.48 5.47
N TYR A 99 4.36 -16.50 5.56
CA TYR A 99 2.98 -16.50 5.12
C TYR A 99 2.07 -17.00 6.24
N ARG A 100 1.01 -16.23 6.50
CA ARG A 100 -0.09 -16.65 7.37
C ARG A 100 -1.31 -16.91 6.50
N ASP A 101 -1.79 -18.13 6.48
CA ASP A 101 -2.85 -18.63 5.60
C ASP A 101 -4.27 -18.23 6.05
N GLN A 102 -4.39 -17.56 7.18
CA GLN A 102 -5.68 -17.17 7.76
C GLN A 102 -5.68 -15.71 8.20
N HIS A 103 -6.62 -14.97 7.68
CA HIS A 103 -7.03 -13.65 8.18
C HIS A 103 -8.56 -13.68 8.36
N LEU A 104 -8.97 -14.07 9.55
CA LEU A 104 -10.39 -14.28 9.86
C LEU A 104 -10.99 -13.00 10.44
N ILE A 105 -11.60 -12.20 9.59
CA ILE A 105 -12.31 -10.98 9.97
C ILE A 105 -13.38 -11.32 11.02
N GLY A 106 -13.34 -10.60 12.13
CA GLY A 106 -14.24 -10.79 13.27
C GLY A 106 -13.70 -11.71 14.36
N LEU A 107 -13.01 -12.80 14.04
CA LEU A 107 -12.41 -13.68 15.07
C LEU A 107 -11.23 -13.03 15.79
N GLU A 108 -10.50 -12.14 15.12
CA GLU A 108 -9.37 -11.40 15.70
C GLU A 108 -9.81 -10.10 16.38
N LEU A 109 -11.10 -9.75 16.34
CA LEU A 109 -11.62 -8.52 16.93
C LEU A 109 -11.40 -8.46 18.44
N GLY A 110 -11.53 -9.58 19.14
CA GLY A 110 -11.31 -9.67 20.58
C GLY A 110 -9.89 -9.24 21.00
N VAL A 111 -8.88 -9.60 20.23
CA VAL A 111 -7.49 -9.19 20.46
C VAL A 111 -7.34 -7.68 20.34
N ARG A 112 -7.98 -7.06 19.34
CA ARG A 112 -7.95 -5.60 19.12
C ARG A 112 -8.66 -4.86 20.25
N VAL A 113 -9.85 -5.32 20.65
CA VAL A 113 -10.59 -4.75 21.78
C VAL A 113 -9.77 -4.86 23.07
N ALA A 114 -9.17 -6.03 23.34
CA ALA A 114 -8.32 -6.23 24.50
C ALA A 114 -7.06 -5.34 24.49
N SER A 115 -6.43 -5.13 23.32
CA SER A 115 -5.28 -4.23 23.18
C SER A 115 -5.63 -2.80 23.59
N VAL A 116 -6.76 -2.30 23.12
CA VAL A 116 -7.23 -0.96 23.50
C VAL A 116 -7.65 -0.89 24.96
N ALA A 117 -8.45 -1.87 25.43
CA ALA A 117 -9.02 -1.84 26.79
C ALA A 117 -7.98 -2.05 27.88
N LEU A 118 -6.97 -2.90 27.66
CA LEU A 118 -5.99 -3.28 28.68
C LEU A 118 -4.67 -2.50 28.58
N ARG A 119 -4.28 -2.09 27.38
CA ARG A 119 -2.99 -1.43 27.13
C ARG A 119 -3.11 -0.02 26.59
N ASN A 120 -4.33 0.44 26.27
CA ASN A 120 -4.59 1.72 25.61
C ASN A 120 -3.80 1.88 24.28
N GLU A 121 -3.57 0.78 23.59
CA GLU A 121 -2.83 0.73 22.33
C GLU A 121 -3.77 0.44 21.17
N PRO A 122 -3.97 1.39 20.23
CA PRO A 122 -4.73 1.11 19.02
C PRO A 122 -3.94 0.15 18.12
N THR A 123 -4.64 -0.80 17.49
CA THR A 123 -4.04 -1.73 16.53
C THR A 123 -4.17 -1.19 15.11
N GLY A 124 -3.06 -1.14 14.36
CA GLY A 124 -3.06 -0.71 12.96
C GLY A 124 -3.40 0.76 12.74
N SER A 125 -3.19 1.61 13.74
CA SER A 125 -3.39 3.06 13.60
C SER A 125 -2.36 3.65 12.64
N PRO A 126 -2.77 4.48 11.66
CA PRO A 126 -1.84 5.21 10.81
C PRO A 126 -0.96 6.15 11.63
N THR A 127 0.35 6.08 11.42
CA THR A 127 1.34 6.94 12.07
C THR A 127 2.03 7.89 11.09
N ALA A 128 1.80 7.70 9.79
CA ALA A 128 2.39 8.49 8.71
C ALA A 128 1.40 8.64 7.56
N PHE A 129 1.71 9.54 6.63
CA PHE A 129 1.01 9.68 5.35
C PHE A 129 1.98 9.38 4.22
N LEU A 130 2.18 8.09 3.92
CA LEU A 130 3.12 7.59 2.91
C LEU A 130 2.41 7.16 1.63
N GLY A 131 1.21 6.58 1.77
CA GLY A 131 0.41 6.10 0.65
C GLY A 131 -0.95 6.79 0.57
N ASP A 132 -1.36 7.09 -0.65
CA ASP A 132 -2.67 7.66 -0.98
C ASP A 132 -3.32 6.89 -2.11
N VAL A 133 -4.65 6.87 -2.16
CA VAL A 133 -5.40 6.18 -3.20
C VAL A 133 -6.06 7.21 -4.10
N ALA A 134 -5.43 7.48 -5.23
CA ALA A 134 -5.90 8.42 -6.23
C ALA A 134 -6.99 7.83 -7.12
N ALA A 135 -7.98 8.64 -7.51
CA ALA A 135 -9.00 8.26 -8.47
C ALA A 135 -8.45 8.28 -9.90
N ILE A 136 -8.64 7.17 -10.61
CA ILE A 136 -8.29 7.02 -12.03
C ILE A 136 -9.58 6.75 -12.82
N ALA A 137 -9.74 7.37 -13.96
CA ALA A 137 -10.90 7.17 -14.82
C ALA A 137 -10.92 5.74 -15.40
N LYS A 138 -11.99 4.96 -15.14
CA LYS A 138 -12.20 3.61 -15.72
C LYS A 138 -12.54 3.64 -17.20
N ARG A 139 -13.16 4.72 -17.63
CA ARG A 139 -13.63 5.00 -18.98
C ARG A 139 -13.58 6.49 -19.23
N ASN A 140 -13.87 6.91 -20.44
CA ASN A 140 -14.06 8.34 -20.73
C ASN A 140 -15.25 8.89 -19.92
N ILE A 141 -15.02 10.00 -19.24
CA ILE A 141 -16.00 10.72 -18.42
C ILE A 141 -16.34 12.02 -19.15
N LYS A 142 -17.62 12.32 -19.28
CA LYS A 142 -18.09 13.53 -19.94
C LYS A 142 -18.13 14.72 -18.99
N VAL A 143 -18.12 15.94 -19.56
CA VAL A 143 -18.38 17.16 -18.80
C VAL A 143 -19.76 17.07 -18.14
N ASN A 144 -19.87 17.56 -16.92
CA ASN A 144 -21.07 17.49 -16.07
C ASN A 144 -21.51 16.07 -15.67
N GLU A 145 -20.71 15.05 -15.97
CA GLU A 145 -20.99 13.70 -15.50
C GLU A 145 -20.68 13.56 -14.01
N ARG A 146 -21.57 12.86 -13.30
CA ARG A 146 -21.39 12.56 -11.88
C ARG A 146 -20.57 11.30 -11.70
N LEU A 147 -19.53 11.37 -10.87
CA LEU A 147 -18.74 10.22 -10.48
C LEU A 147 -19.48 9.39 -9.43
N ASP A 148 -19.43 8.07 -9.57
CA ASP A 148 -20.08 7.10 -8.69
C ASP A 148 -19.16 6.58 -7.56
N GLY A 149 -17.86 6.93 -7.61
CA GLY A 149 -16.89 6.62 -6.55
C GLY A 149 -16.35 5.20 -6.58
N GLU A 150 -15.86 4.77 -5.41
CA GLU A 150 -15.27 3.44 -5.25
C GLU A 150 -16.30 2.34 -5.51
N GLY A 151 -15.87 1.29 -6.21
CA GLY A 151 -16.72 0.17 -6.61
C GLY A 151 -17.65 0.47 -7.80
N GLY A 152 -17.72 1.72 -8.25
CA GLY A 152 -18.54 2.15 -9.37
C GLY A 152 -17.91 1.91 -10.76
N TYR A 153 -18.51 2.55 -11.79
CA TYR A 153 -18.13 2.40 -13.19
C TYR A 153 -17.29 3.56 -13.73
N THR A 154 -17.22 4.69 -13.02
CA THR A 154 -16.53 5.89 -13.50
C THR A 154 -15.06 5.91 -13.13
N VAL A 155 -14.71 5.51 -11.93
CA VAL A 155 -13.34 5.58 -11.41
C VAL A 155 -12.91 4.31 -10.67
N PHE A 156 -11.59 4.10 -10.58
CA PHE A 156 -10.98 3.11 -9.68
C PHE A 156 -9.83 3.74 -8.90
N GLY A 157 -9.44 3.13 -7.78
CA GLY A 157 -8.34 3.60 -6.96
C GLY A 157 -6.97 3.07 -7.43
N ARG A 158 -5.98 3.95 -7.52
CA ARG A 158 -4.57 3.59 -7.68
C ARG A 158 -3.81 4.04 -6.44
N LEU A 159 -3.14 3.11 -5.79
CA LEU A 159 -2.24 3.44 -4.70
C LEU A 159 -0.97 4.09 -5.26
N ILE A 160 -0.65 5.27 -4.76
CA ILE A 160 0.54 6.04 -5.14
C ILE A 160 1.21 6.64 -3.89
N PRO A 161 2.49 7.02 -3.96
CA PRO A 161 3.13 7.80 -2.89
C PRO A 161 2.36 9.09 -2.59
N SER A 162 2.20 9.40 -1.31
CA SER A 162 1.44 10.59 -0.88
C SER A 162 2.03 11.90 -1.44
N GLN A 163 3.36 11.99 -1.53
CA GLN A 163 4.04 13.14 -2.13
C GLN A 163 3.67 13.32 -3.60
N GLU A 164 3.57 12.22 -4.35
CA GLU A 164 3.14 12.24 -5.75
C GLU A 164 1.68 12.66 -5.87
N SER A 165 0.81 12.11 -4.99
CA SER A 165 -0.61 12.49 -4.92
C SER A 165 -0.77 13.99 -4.71
N LEU A 166 -0.07 14.56 -3.73
CA LEU A 166 -0.11 15.98 -3.43
C LEU A 166 0.44 16.85 -4.57
N ALA A 167 1.60 16.46 -5.14
CA ALA A 167 2.21 17.20 -6.24
C ALA A 167 1.33 17.25 -7.49
N GLN A 168 0.59 16.18 -7.76
CA GLN A 168 -0.35 16.10 -8.88
C GLN A 168 -1.75 16.63 -8.56
N GLN A 169 -2.01 17.04 -7.31
CA GLN A 169 -3.34 17.42 -6.82
C GLN A 169 -4.39 16.33 -7.11
N ALA A 170 -3.99 15.06 -6.92
CA ALA A 170 -4.82 13.91 -7.20
C ALA A 170 -6.07 13.90 -6.32
N LEU A 171 -7.23 13.58 -6.91
CA LEU A 171 -8.45 13.40 -6.16
C LEU A 171 -8.40 12.04 -5.43
N PRO A 172 -8.46 12.01 -4.08
CA PRO A 172 -8.60 10.76 -3.36
C PRO A 172 -9.88 10.03 -3.77
N ILE A 173 -9.80 8.71 -3.98
CA ILE A 173 -10.96 7.90 -4.41
C ILE A 173 -12.16 8.04 -3.46
N GLY A 174 -11.91 8.18 -2.15
CA GLY A 174 -12.96 8.37 -1.14
C GLY A 174 -13.75 9.68 -1.28
N LEU A 175 -13.24 10.67 -2.03
CA LEU A 175 -13.92 11.92 -2.32
C LEU A 175 -14.63 11.93 -3.69
N ALA A 176 -14.39 10.93 -4.53
CA ALA A 176 -14.91 10.89 -5.89
C ALA A 176 -16.44 10.71 -5.96
N ASN A 177 -17.03 9.99 -4.99
CA ASN A 177 -18.48 9.74 -5.03
C ASN A 177 -19.30 11.03 -5.00
N GLY A 178 -20.12 11.24 -6.04
CA GLY A 178 -20.98 12.41 -6.17
C GLY A 178 -20.27 13.67 -6.66
N ALA A 179 -18.96 13.63 -6.92
CA ALA A 179 -18.25 14.70 -7.60
C ALA A 179 -18.74 14.84 -9.04
N ILE A 180 -18.74 16.06 -9.59
CA ILE A 180 -19.21 16.37 -10.96
C ILE A 180 -18.01 16.80 -11.78
N ALA A 181 -17.78 16.18 -12.92
CA ALA A 181 -16.68 16.50 -13.80
C ALA A 181 -16.84 17.90 -14.44
N ASN A 182 -15.82 18.75 -14.29
CA ASN A 182 -15.78 20.11 -14.87
C ASN A 182 -15.30 20.09 -16.34
N ARG A 183 -14.59 19.02 -16.73
CA ARG A 183 -14.08 18.78 -18.08
C ARG A 183 -14.27 17.32 -18.49
N ALA A 184 -14.04 17.01 -19.74
CA ALA A 184 -13.91 15.64 -20.19
C ALA A 184 -12.59 15.03 -19.60
N ILE A 185 -12.66 13.79 -19.13
CA ILE A 185 -11.53 13.05 -18.57
C ILE A 185 -11.42 11.75 -19.35
N GLU A 186 -10.23 11.46 -19.88
CA GLU A 186 -10.00 10.26 -20.69
C GLU A 186 -9.79 9.01 -19.81
N GLN A 187 -10.09 7.85 -20.38
CA GLN A 187 -9.84 6.56 -19.73
C GLN A 187 -8.36 6.43 -19.35
N GLY A 188 -8.09 6.00 -18.09
CA GLY A 188 -6.75 5.84 -17.55
C GLY A 188 -6.13 7.13 -17.00
N GLU A 189 -6.77 8.28 -17.20
CA GLU A 189 -6.30 9.57 -16.70
C GLU A 189 -6.50 9.68 -15.18
N LEU A 190 -5.52 10.31 -14.53
CA LEU A 190 -5.62 10.68 -13.12
C LEU A 190 -6.63 11.82 -12.96
N VAL A 191 -7.64 11.62 -12.12
CA VAL A 191 -8.59 12.68 -11.75
C VAL A 191 -7.96 13.59 -10.71
N ARG A 192 -8.01 14.90 -10.95
CA ARG A 192 -7.47 15.93 -10.05
C ARG A 192 -8.59 16.71 -9.37
N TYR A 193 -8.28 17.40 -8.28
CA TYR A 193 -9.24 18.31 -7.63
C TYR A 193 -9.80 19.36 -8.60
N GLY A 194 -8.97 19.92 -9.48
CA GLY A 194 -9.40 20.90 -10.49
C GLY A 194 -10.32 20.36 -11.59
N ASP A 195 -10.35 19.03 -11.76
CA ASP A 195 -11.16 18.38 -12.80
C ASP A 195 -12.62 18.19 -12.38
N VAL A 196 -12.92 18.37 -11.08
CA VAL A 196 -14.25 18.06 -10.55
C VAL A 196 -14.75 19.13 -9.57
N GLN A 197 -16.06 19.23 -9.46
CA GLN A 197 -16.73 19.96 -8.39
C GLN A 197 -17.15 18.97 -7.30
N LEU A 198 -16.60 19.10 -6.11
CA LEU A 198 -16.96 18.29 -4.96
C LEU A 198 -18.31 18.72 -4.36
N PRO A 199 -19.11 17.78 -3.82
CA PRO A 199 -20.32 18.12 -3.09
C PRO A 199 -20.02 19.01 -1.87
N ALA A 200 -20.76 20.08 -1.72
CA ALA A 200 -20.57 21.05 -0.63
C ALA A 200 -20.84 20.43 0.76
N GLY A 201 -20.16 20.94 1.77
CA GLY A 201 -20.45 20.65 3.19
C GLY A 201 -19.97 19.29 3.70
N ARG A 202 -19.23 18.52 2.93
CA ARG A 202 -18.71 17.21 3.37
C ARG A 202 -17.59 17.38 4.41
N VAL A 203 -17.77 16.73 5.56
CA VAL A 203 -16.75 16.69 6.63
C VAL A 203 -15.47 15.99 6.15
N THR A 204 -15.60 14.95 5.29
CA THR A 204 -14.47 14.23 4.72
C THR A 204 -13.54 15.11 3.89
N VAL A 205 -14.08 16.10 3.16
CA VAL A 205 -13.27 17.07 2.41
C VAL A 205 -12.45 17.93 3.37
N LYS A 206 -13.07 18.47 4.42
CA LYS A 206 -12.39 19.28 5.44
C LYS A 206 -11.28 18.52 6.17
N LEU A 207 -11.55 17.25 6.54
CA LEU A 207 -10.55 16.41 7.19
C LEU A 207 -9.38 16.10 6.26
N ARG A 208 -9.66 15.92 4.97
CA ARG A 208 -8.60 15.72 3.98
C ARG A 208 -7.75 16.96 3.78
N GLU A 209 -8.35 18.13 3.64
CA GLU A 209 -7.64 19.42 3.56
C GLU A 209 -6.75 19.66 4.78
N GLN A 210 -7.25 19.32 5.97
CA GLN A 210 -6.47 19.42 7.21
C GLN A 210 -5.27 18.46 7.18
N LEU A 211 -5.45 17.19 6.80
CA LEU A 211 -4.38 16.22 6.68
C LEU A 211 -3.28 16.70 5.70
N GLU A 212 -3.68 17.17 4.52
CA GLU A 212 -2.74 17.68 3.51
C GLU A 212 -1.95 18.89 4.02
N SER A 213 -2.63 19.83 4.69
CA SER A 213 -2.00 21.00 5.29
C SER A 213 -0.99 20.63 6.39
N GLU A 214 -1.32 19.69 7.26
CA GLU A 214 -0.43 19.22 8.32
C GLU A 214 0.79 18.50 7.75
N PHE A 215 0.60 17.64 6.74
CA PHE A 215 1.68 16.94 6.08
C PHE A 215 2.65 17.90 5.37
N GLN A 216 2.14 18.87 4.62
CA GLN A 216 2.96 19.88 3.96
C GLN A 216 3.81 20.69 4.95
N ARG A 217 3.24 21.08 6.10
CA ARG A 217 3.98 21.76 7.17
C ARG A 217 5.10 20.89 7.75
N THR A 218 4.87 19.59 7.88
CA THR A 218 5.84 18.66 8.41
C THR A 218 7.00 18.44 7.43
N VAL A 219 6.72 18.30 6.14
CA VAL A 219 7.73 18.16 5.09
C VAL A 219 8.63 19.41 5.03
N ILE A 220 8.06 20.62 5.11
CA ILE A 220 8.84 21.87 5.10
C ILE A 220 9.77 21.96 6.32
N ARG A 221 9.35 21.45 7.48
CA ARG A 221 10.15 21.47 8.72
C ARG A 221 11.27 20.43 8.73
N THR A 222 11.14 19.34 7.96
CA THR A 222 12.09 18.21 7.98
C THR A 222 13.12 18.22 6.86
N LEU A 223 13.01 19.12 5.89
CA LEU A 223 13.88 19.21 4.72
C LEU A 223 15.40 19.40 4.96
N PRO A 224 15.94 19.76 6.13
CA PRO A 224 17.38 19.71 6.39
C PRO A 224 17.87 18.46 7.12
N SER A 225 17.03 17.50 7.51
CA SER A 225 17.44 16.41 8.44
C SER A 225 17.06 14.98 8.02
N VAL A 226 16.54 14.75 6.82
CA VAL A 226 16.12 13.42 6.37
C VAL A 226 17.30 12.46 6.14
N ALA A 227 18.53 12.96 6.07
CA ALA A 227 19.72 12.11 5.98
C ALA A 227 20.08 11.35 7.29
N ASN A 228 19.38 11.56 8.41
CA ASN A 228 19.81 11.04 9.72
C ASN A 228 18.72 10.37 10.58
N ARG A 229 17.55 10.02 10.08
CA ARG A 229 16.47 9.38 10.86
C ARG A 229 16.05 7.96 10.41
N VAL A 230 16.91 7.25 9.73
CA VAL A 230 16.86 5.78 9.69
C VAL A 230 17.98 5.27 10.60
N ARG A 231 17.97 5.71 11.83
CA ARG A 231 18.74 5.09 12.92
C ARG A 231 17.79 4.83 14.07
N THR A 232 17.62 3.59 14.35
CA THR A 232 17.19 2.91 15.55
C THR A 232 15.97 2.01 15.31
N HIS A 233 16.21 0.87 14.93
CA HIS A 233 16.10 -0.39 15.64
C HIS A 233 16.90 -1.36 14.80
N HIS A 234 17.93 -1.95 15.36
CA HIS A 234 18.64 -3.08 14.78
C HIS A 234 17.67 -4.26 14.74
N CYS A 235 16.72 -4.20 13.78
CA CYS A 235 16.01 -5.39 13.38
C CYS A 235 16.99 -6.19 12.54
N ALA A 236 17.25 -7.44 12.91
CA ALA A 236 18.13 -8.32 12.15
C ALA A 236 17.60 -8.65 10.75
N VAL A 237 16.50 -8.03 10.34
CA VAL A 237 15.82 -8.21 9.07
C VAL A 237 15.28 -6.89 8.52
N ASP A 238 15.47 -6.68 7.22
CA ASP A 238 14.89 -5.56 6.48
C ASP A 238 13.57 -6.00 5.83
N LEU A 239 12.46 -5.38 6.21
CA LEU A 239 11.15 -5.65 5.64
C LEU A 239 11.10 -5.23 4.17
N LEU A 240 10.61 -6.11 3.30
CA LEU A 240 10.53 -5.88 1.85
C LEU A 240 9.12 -5.58 1.37
N ALA A 241 8.15 -6.39 1.75
CA ALA A 241 6.77 -6.22 1.35
C ALA A 241 5.81 -6.90 2.35
N VAL A 242 4.60 -6.36 2.46
CA VAL A 242 3.51 -6.90 3.29
C VAL A 242 2.20 -6.82 2.53
N GLU A 243 1.38 -7.86 2.62
CA GLU A 243 0.00 -7.85 2.13
C GLU A 243 -0.99 -8.17 3.26
N LEU A 244 -2.14 -7.51 3.18
CA LEU A 244 -3.36 -7.82 3.92
C LEU A 244 -4.51 -7.97 2.92
N HIS A 245 -5.16 -9.11 2.89
CA HIS A 245 -6.42 -9.32 2.16
C HIS A 245 -7.62 -9.03 3.05
#